data_129355dccc6b2009332c005dc8cc0bd3
#
_entry.id   129355dccc6b2009332c005dc8cc0bd3
#
_cell.length_a   1.000
_cell.length_b   1.000
_cell.length_c   1.000
_cell.angle_alpha   90.00
_cell.angle_beta   90.00
_cell.angle_gamma   90.00
#
_symmetry.space_group_name_H-M   'P 1'
#
loop_
_entity.id
_entity.type
_entity.pdbx_description
1 polymer ?
#
loop_
_entity_poly.entity_id
_entity_poly.type
_entity_poly.pdbx_seq_one_letter_code
_entity_poly.pdbx_strand_id
1 'polypeptide(L)'
;EICCFDIETTGLKVAHDAITEIGAVILKDGEIVDTFQTFVDPERRLSPEIIGLTGITDDMLRGAPKLEDALHAFLAFAGGRPLAAHNAEFDISFIRAGCKKCGIPFEPTYLDSLIFAQNLLPELGKYKLDIVADHLQLPQFNHHRATGTASSDAQMLAKFFVMLEERGVTRLQQINDEMTKLRPLGVKRNRFPKHIILIAKNKVGLKNLYQLISASNLKYFKRVPIIPKSELVAHREGLIIGSACEAGELFRAIVDHKDWNELKRIASFYDYLEIQPLGNNRFMVRDGTVRDDEDLKDF
;
A
#
# COMPACT_ATOMS: atom_id res chain seq x y z
N GLU A 1 -20.53 -15.46 1.95
CA GLU A 1 -20.06 -14.93 3.25
C GLU A 1 -18.61 -14.45 3.12
N ILE A 2 -18.29 -13.28 3.61
CA ILE A 2 -16.94 -12.72 3.68
C ILE A 2 -16.70 -12.11 5.07
N CYS A 3 -15.45 -12.15 5.52
CA CYS A 3 -15.01 -11.45 6.74
C CYS A 3 -14.33 -10.14 6.33
N CYS A 4 -15.03 -9.03 6.49
CA CYS A 4 -14.47 -7.69 6.30
C CYS A 4 -13.71 -7.31 7.57
N PHE A 5 -12.47 -6.83 7.44
CA PHE A 5 -11.63 -6.49 8.59
C PHE A 5 -10.71 -5.31 8.30
N ASP A 6 -10.24 -4.72 9.36
CA ASP A 6 -9.25 -3.65 9.37
C ASP A 6 -8.38 -3.77 10.62
N ILE A 7 -7.17 -3.22 10.58
CA ILE A 7 -6.26 -3.21 11.73
C ILE A 7 -5.70 -1.82 11.99
N GLU A 8 -5.47 -1.53 13.27
CA GLU A 8 -4.64 -0.40 13.68
C GLU A 8 -3.26 -0.88 14.11
N THR A 9 -2.26 -0.05 13.86
CA THR A 9 -0.85 -0.43 14.10
C THR A 9 -0.04 0.71 14.68
N THR A 10 1.11 0.40 15.28
CA THR A 10 2.06 1.41 15.78
C THR A 10 2.82 2.15 14.68
N GLY A 11 2.61 1.79 13.41
CA GLY A 11 3.25 2.39 12.24
C GLY A 11 3.08 1.54 11.00
N LEU A 12 3.78 1.88 9.92
CA LEU A 12 3.56 1.31 8.58
C LEU A 12 4.50 0.16 8.20
N LYS A 13 5.50 -0.13 9.03
CA LYS A 13 6.57 -1.08 8.70
C LYS A 13 6.34 -2.42 9.40
N VAL A 14 5.90 -3.43 8.68
CA VAL A 14 5.60 -4.78 9.19
C VAL A 14 6.75 -5.40 10.00
N ALA A 15 8.01 -5.12 9.64
CA ALA A 15 9.18 -5.64 10.35
C ALA A 15 9.44 -4.98 11.72
N HIS A 16 8.87 -3.79 11.97
CA HIS A 16 9.20 -2.97 13.14
C HIS A 16 7.98 -2.58 13.95
N ASP A 17 6.81 -2.54 13.33
CA ASP A 17 5.57 -2.07 13.94
C ASP A 17 4.69 -3.24 14.36
N ALA A 18 3.80 -2.98 15.30
CA ALA A 18 2.93 -3.97 15.92
C ALA A 18 1.45 -3.62 15.70
N ILE A 19 0.60 -4.63 15.66
CA ILE A 19 -0.86 -4.46 15.67
C ILE A 19 -1.29 -3.95 17.05
N THR A 20 -2.23 -3.00 17.07
CA THR A 20 -2.82 -2.43 18.30
C THR A 20 -4.31 -2.70 18.41
N GLU A 21 -4.99 -2.96 17.28
CA GLU A 21 -6.40 -3.31 17.23
C GLU A 21 -6.69 -4.18 16.00
N ILE A 22 -7.65 -5.09 16.12
CA ILE A 22 -8.26 -5.84 15.02
C ILE A 22 -9.76 -5.67 15.13
N GLY A 23 -10.38 -5.11 14.08
CA GLY A 23 -11.83 -5.00 13.93
C GLY A 23 -12.30 -5.84 12.75
N ALA A 24 -13.38 -6.59 12.90
CA ALA A 24 -13.92 -7.40 11.83
C ALA A 24 -15.44 -7.56 11.92
N VAL A 25 -16.07 -7.80 10.76
CA VAL A 25 -17.48 -8.16 10.67
C VAL A 25 -17.68 -9.29 9.68
N ILE A 26 -18.66 -10.15 9.93
CA ILE A 26 -19.10 -11.14 8.95
C ILE A 26 -20.24 -10.57 8.13
N LEU A 27 -20.02 -10.45 6.83
CA LEU A 27 -21.05 -10.11 5.85
C LEU A 27 -21.61 -11.40 5.26
N LYS A 28 -22.94 -11.55 5.35
CA LYS A 28 -23.68 -12.70 4.81
C LYS A 28 -24.98 -12.20 4.19
N ASP A 29 -25.26 -12.57 2.94
CA ASP A 29 -26.50 -12.28 2.25
C ASP A 29 -26.90 -10.78 2.30
N GLY A 30 -25.90 -9.89 2.19
CA GLY A 30 -26.08 -8.44 2.24
C GLY A 30 -26.19 -7.82 3.63
N GLU A 31 -26.13 -8.63 4.70
CA GLU A 31 -26.26 -8.17 6.09
C GLU A 31 -25.02 -8.48 6.93
N ILE A 32 -24.69 -7.57 7.86
CA ILE A 32 -23.68 -7.83 8.89
C ILE A 32 -24.34 -8.71 9.95
N VAL A 33 -23.88 -9.95 10.07
CA VAL A 33 -24.46 -10.95 10.97
C VAL A 33 -23.66 -11.15 12.25
N ASP A 34 -22.39 -10.74 12.28
CA ASP A 34 -21.53 -10.84 13.46
C ASP A 34 -20.44 -9.77 13.43
N THR A 35 -19.92 -9.41 14.61
CA THR A 35 -18.92 -8.34 14.78
C THR A 35 -17.85 -8.79 15.78
N PHE A 36 -16.60 -8.54 15.46
CA PHE A 36 -15.43 -8.81 16.27
C PHE A 36 -14.61 -7.55 16.46
N GLN A 37 -14.11 -7.33 17.67
CA GLN A 37 -13.15 -6.29 17.97
C GLN A 37 -12.27 -6.73 19.12
N THR A 38 -10.96 -6.51 18.99
CA THR A 38 -10.03 -6.72 20.08
C THR A 38 -8.89 -5.72 19.99
N PHE A 39 -8.51 -5.13 21.12
CA PHE A 39 -7.21 -4.49 21.24
C PHE A 39 -6.11 -5.56 21.32
N VAL A 40 -4.88 -5.15 21.00
CA VAL A 40 -3.70 -6.02 21.06
C VAL A 40 -2.60 -5.25 21.79
N ASP A 41 -2.00 -5.86 22.79
CA ASP A 41 -0.85 -5.28 23.48
C ASP A 41 0.39 -5.28 22.55
N PRO A 42 0.85 -4.11 22.07
CA PRO A 42 2.00 -4.03 21.16
C PRO A 42 3.35 -4.20 21.87
N GLU A 43 3.35 -4.41 23.21
CA GLU A 43 4.53 -4.54 24.08
C GLU A 43 5.47 -3.33 24.02
N ARG A 44 4.92 -2.17 23.66
CA ARG A 44 5.61 -0.88 23.61
C ARG A 44 4.63 0.27 23.81
N ARG A 45 5.16 1.44 24.17
CA ARG A 45 4.37 2.66 24.23
C ARG A 45 4.05 3.18 22.84
N LEU A 46 2.87 3.77 22.70
CA LEU A 46 2.46 4.44 21.47
C LEU A 46 3.11 5.83 21.36
N SER A 47 3.49 6.23 20.16
CA SER A 47 3.93 7.60 19.92
C SER A 47 2.74 8.57 19.97
N PRO A 48 2.95 9.84 20.33
CA PRO A 48 1.88 10.86 20.30
C PRO A 48 1.22 10.99 18.92
N GLU A 49 1.98 10.75 17.85
CA GLU A 49 1.48 10.77 16.47
C GLU A 49 0.47 9.64 16.23
N ILE A 50 0.78 8.41 16.66
CA ILE A 50 -0.12 7.26 16.54
C ILE A 50 -1.37 7.46 17.39
N ILE A 51 -1.23 7.94 18.64
CA ILE A 51 -2.38 8.27 19.51
C ILE A 51 -3.27 9.32 18.83
N GLY A 52 -2.67 10.35 18.23
CA GLY A 52 -3.42 11.40 17.50
C GLY A 52 -4.12 10.89 16.24
N LEU A 53 -3.54 9.88 15.57
CA LEU A 53 -4.06 9.29 14.34
C LEU A 53 -5.21 8.31 14.61
N THR A 54 -4.97 7.35 15.51
CA THR A 54 -5.90 6.22 15.76
C THR A 54 -6.87 6.50 16.92
N GLY A 55 -6.53 7.42 17.81
CA GLY A 55 -7.26 7.66 19.06
C GLY A 55 -7.01 6.60 20.14
N ILE A 56 -6.25 5.55 19.83
CA ILE A 56 -5.90 4.50 20.79
C ILE A 56 -4.81 5.02 21.72
N THR A 57 -4.98 4.81 23.03
CA THR A 57 -4.03 5.23 24.06
C THR A 57 -3.40 4.03 24.73
N ASP A 58 -2.23 4.25 25.39
CA ASP A 58 -1.58 3.20 26.19
C ASP A 58 -2.48 2.64 27.30
N ASP A 59 -3.38 3.50 27.84
CA ASP A 59 -4.32 3.05 28.88
C ASP A 59 -5.40 2.10 28.33
N MET A 60 -5.84 2.30 27.09
CA MET A 60 -6.78 1.40 26.41
C MET A 60 -6.17 0.03 26.12
N LEU A 61 -4.86 -0.01 25.87
CA LEU A 61 -4.12 -1.24 25.61
C LEU A 61 -3.68 -1.97 26.87
N ARG A 62 -3.89 -1.38 28.06
CA ARG A 62 -3.51 -2.01 29.33
C ARG A 62 -4.37 -3.24 29.61
N GLY A 63 -3.72 -4.41 29.66
CA GLY A 63 -4.40 -5.68 29.84
C GLY A 63 -5.04 -6.25 28.58
N ALA A 64 -4.82 -5.65 27.43
CA ALA A 64 -5.21 -6.22 26.14
C ALA A 64 -4.50 -7.56 25.90
N PRO A 65 -5.11 -8.47 25.13
CA PRO A 65 -4.50 -9.75 24.76
C PRO A 65 -3.16 -9.54 24.05
N LYS A 66 -2.29 -10.52 24.20
CA LYS A 66 -1.05 -10.59 23.41
C LYS A 66 -1.39 -10.94 21.95
N LEU A 67 -0.43 -10.66 21.06
CA LEU A 67 -0.61 -10.88 19.62
C LEU A 67 -1.11 -12.30 19.29
N GLU A 68 -0.57 -13.32 19.92
CA GLU A 68 -0.93 -14.72 19.66
C GLU A 68 -2.41 -15.00 19.99
N ASP A 69 -2.88 -14.58 21.17
CA ASP A 69 -4.27 -14.77 21.60
C ASP A 69 -5.24 -13.99 20.71
N ALA A 70 -4.89 -12.74 20.35
CA ALA A 70 -5.68 -11.90 19.46
C ALA A 70 -5.80 -12.50 18.06
N LEU A 71 -4.70 -13.06 17.51
CA LEU A 71 -4.70 -13.73 16.22
C LEU A 71 -5.55 -15.00 16.24
N HIS A 72 -5.43 -15.84 17.28
CA HIS A 72 -6.27 -17.03 17.42
C HIS A 72 -7.76 -16.66 17.47
N ALA A 73 -8.13 -15.63 18.25
CA ALA A 73 -9.50 -15.16 18.35
C ALA A 73 -10.02 -14.62 16.99
N PHE A 74 -9.22 -13.80 16.31
CA PHE A 74 -9.57 -13.28 14.98
C PHE A 74 -9.75 -14.39 13.94
N LEU A 75 -8.81 -15.34 13.87
CA LEU A 75 -8.89 -16.44 12.90
C LEU A 75 -10.06 -17.38 13.18
N ALA A 76 -10.37 -17.62 14.45
CA ALA A 76 -11.57 -18.38 14.85
C ALA A 76 -12.84 -17.65 14.43
N PHE A 77 -12.92 -16.33 14.62
CA PHE A 77 -14.03 -15.48 14.14
C PHE A 77 -14.16 -15.53 12.62
N ALA A 78 -13.06 -15.34 11.89
CA ALA A 78 -13.05 -15.39 10.42
C ALA A 78 -13.52 -16.76 9.89
N GLY A 79 -13.24 -17.85 10.60
CA GLY A 79 -13.78 -19.19 10.33
C GLY A 79 -13.43 -19.72 8.93
N GLY A 80 -12.26 -19.37 8.39
CA GLY A 80 -11.82 -19.78 7.04
C GLY A 80 -12.55 -19.08 5.89
N ARG A 81 -13.37 -18.07 6.16
CA ARG A 81 -14.01 -17.25 5.13
C ARG A 81 -12.99 -16.43 4.36
N PRO A 82 -13.26 -16.06 3.09
CA PRO A 82 -12.48 -15.05 2.40
C PRO A 82 -12.43 -13.77 3.24
N LEU A 83 -11.23 -13.21 3.38
CA LEU A 83 -11.01 -11.95 4.07
C LEU A 83 -11.23 -10.77 3.10
N ALA A 84 -11.63 -9.61 3.59
CA ALA A 84 -11.71 -8.40 2.79
C ALA A 84 -11.19 -7.21 3.59
N ALA A 85 -10.34 -6.38 2.96
CA ALA A 85 -9.82 -5.16 3.57
C ALA A 85 -9.65 -4.05 2.53
N HIS A 86 -9.40 -2.83 2.97
CA HIS A 86 -9.14 -1.69 2.08
C HIS A 86 -7.65 -1.41 1.98
N ASN A 87 -7.04 -1.69 0.83
CA ASN A 87 -5.59 -1.82 0.64
C ASN A 87 -5.07 -3.08 1.36
N ALA A 88 -5.77 -4.17 1.15
CA ALA A 88 -5.71 -5.42 1.89
C ALA A 88 -4.29 -5.99 2.10
N GLU A 89 -3.35 -5.72 1.19
CA GLU A 89 -1.97 -6.18 1.35
C GLU A 89 -1.31 -5.60 2.61
N PHE A 90 -1.71 -4.40 3.04
CA PHE A 90 -1.22 -3.81 4.29
C PHE A 90 -1.64 -4.67 5.49
N ASP A 91 -2.94 -4.89 5.66
CA ASP A 91 -3.51 -5.62 6.79
C ASP A 91 -3.08 -7.09 6.79
N ILE A 92 -3.19 -7.74 5.63
CA ILE A 92 -2.78 -9.13 5.43
C ILE A 92 -1.29 -9.33 5.74
N SER A 93 -0.43 -8.37 5.39
CA SER A 93 1.02 -8.48 5.66
C SER A 93 1.33 -8.45 7.16
N PHE A 94 0.64 -7.63 7.96
CA PHE A 94 0.77 -7.60 9.41
C PHE A 94 0.24 -8.88 10.06
N ILE A 95 -0.96 -9.34 9.68
CA ILE A 95 -1.53 -10.61 10.17
C ILE A 95 -0.60 -11.77 9.81
N ARG A 96 -0.12 -11.84 8.56
CA ARG A 96 0.80 -12.90 8.09
C ARG A 96 2.12 -12.91 8.88
N ALA A 97 2.70 -11.73 9.12
CA ALA A 97 3.92 -11.63 9.92
C ALA A 97 3.69 -12.03 11.38
N GLY A 98 2.56 -11.63 11.97
CA GLY A 98 2.16 -12.05 13.31
C GLY A 98 1.95 -13.56 13.41
N CYS A 99 1.18 -14.14 12.49
CA CYS A 99 0.95 -15.58 12.42
C CYS A 99 2.26 -16.36 12.26
N LYS A 100 3.16 -15.89 11.38
CA LYS A 100 4.50 -16.49 11.22
C LYS A 100 5.31 -16.47 12.52
N LYS A 101 5.27 -15.34 13.25
CA LYS A 101 5.96 -15.18 14.54
C LYS A 101 5.42 -16.15 15.60
N CYS A 102 4.10 -16.41 15.61
CA CYS A 102 3.41 -17.28 16.57
C CYS A 102 3.29 -18.73 16.08
N GLY A 103 3.84 -19.09 14.92
CA GLY A 103 3.74 -20.45 14.37
C GLY A 103 2.34 -20.86 13.90
N ILE A 104 1.47 -19.89 13.62
CA ILE A 104 0.08 -20.09 13.19
C ILE A 104 0.04 -20.19 11.66
N PRO A 105 -0.50 -21.27 11.06
CA PRO A 105 -0.71 -21.36 9.61
C PRO A 105 -1.67 -20.28 9.12
N PHE A 106 -1.31 -19.54 8.06
CA PHE A 106 -2.14 -18.47 7.52
C PHE A 106 -1.95 -18.30 6.01
N GLU A 107 -2.86 -18.88 5.25
CA GLU A 107 -2.92 -18.79 3.79
C GLU A 107 -4.33 -18.35 3.36
N PRO A 108 -4.70 -17.07 3.56
CA PRO A 108 -6.04 -16.60 3.31
C PRO A 108 -6.30 -16.36 1.83
N THR A 109 -7.53 -16.60 1.41
CA THR A 109 -8.11 -15.95 0.24
C THR A 109 -8.59 -14.56 0.66
N TYR A 110 -8.28 -13.49 -0.11
CA TYR A 110 -8.73 -12.16 0.27
C TYR A 110 -9.12 -11.27 -0.91
N LEU A 111 -9.94 -10.27 -0.63
CA LEU A 111 -10.45 -9.25 -1.52
C LEU A 111 -9.86 -7.88 -1.11
N ASP A 112 -9.53 -7.06 -2.10
CA ASP A 112 -9.03 -5.71 -1.87
C ASP A 112 -10.00 -4.65 -2.41
N SER A 113 -10.76 -4.00 -1.53
CA SER A 113 -11.73 -2.99 -1.93
C SER A 113 -11.11 -1.75 -2.58
N LEU A 114 -9.83 -1.46 -2.32
CA LEU A 114 -9.10 -0.41 -3.02
C LEU A 114 -8.96 -0.72 -4.52
N ILE A 115 -8.73 -2.00 -4.87
CA ILE A 115 -8.66 -2.44 -6.26
C ILE A 115 -10.02 -2.24 -6.94
N PHE A 116 -11.10 -2.67 -6.29
CA PHE A 116 -12.46 -2.47 -6.81
C PHE A 116 -12.77 -0.99 -6.98
N ALA A 117 -12.53 -0.16 -5.97
CA ALA A 117 -12.79 1.28 -6.04
C ALA A 117 -12.00 1.96 -7.18
N GLN A 118 -10.73 1.62 -7.37
CA GLN A 118 -9.90 2.20 -8.44
C GLN A 118 -10.37 1.83 -9.86
N ASN A 119 -11.02 0.71 -10.03
CA ASN A 119 -11.49 0.24 -11.33
C ASN A 119 -12.95 0.64 -11.60
N LEU A 120 -13.78 0.70 -10.57
CA LEU A 120 -15.19 1.02 -10.69
C LEU A 120 -15.49 2.53 -10.59
N LEU A 121 -14.60 3.30 -9.98
CA LEU A 121 -14.72 4.74 -9.75
C LEU A 121 -13.48 5.49 -10.28
N PRO A 122 -13.19 5.39 -11.58
CA PRO A 122 -11.96 5.97 -12.16
C PRO A 122 -11.90 7.50 -12.04
N GLU A 123 -13.03 8.17 -11.84
CA GLU A 123 -13.17 9.61 -11.66
C GLU A 123 -12.66 10.09 -10.30
N LEU A 124 -12.60 9.21 -9.29
CA LEU A 124 -12.09 9.56 -7.96
C LEU A 124 -10.57 9.78 -7.99
N GLY A 125 -10.13 10.97 -7.64
CA GLY A 125 -8.69 11.31 -7.55
C GLY A 125 -7.98 10.70 -6.34
N LYS A 126 -8.73 10.26 -5.33
CA LYS A 126 -8.25 9.63 -4.08
C LYS A 126 -9.19 8.48 -3.70
N TYR A 127 -8.61 7.42 -3.15
CA TYR A 127 -9.33 6.17 -2.85
C TYR A 127 -9.14 5.74 -1.40
N LYS A 128 -9.10 6.68 -0.44
CA LYS A 128 -9.24 6.33 0.98
C LYS A 128 -10.67 5.83 1.22
N LEU A 129 -10.84 4.94 2.19
CA LEU A 129 -12.13 4.31 2.46
C LEU A 129 -13.22 5.34 2.77
N ASP A 130 -12.91 6.37 3.58
CA ASP A 130 -13.79 7.50 3.90
C ASP A 130 -14.24 8.26 2.64
N ILE A 131 -13.32 8.56 1.72
CA ILE A 131 -13.62 9.27 0.47
C ILE A 131 -14.47 8.40 -0.47
N VAL A 132 -14.20 7.11 -0.55
CA VAL A 132 -15.00 6.16 -1.34
C VAL A 132 -16.41 6.05 -0.75
N ALA A 133 -16.52 5.94 0.57
CA ALA A 133 -17.79 5.86 1.26
C ALA A 133 -18.63 7.14 1.07
N ASP A 134 -18.02 8.32 1.19
CA ASP A 134 -18.70 9.62 0.94
C ASP A 134 -19.22 9.71 -0.50
N HIS A 135 -18.38 9.36 -1.48
CA HIS A 135 -18.78 9.40 -2.89
C HIS A 135 -19.95 8.47 -3.19
N LEU A 136 -19.98 7.30 -2.56
CA LEU A 136 -21.04 6.31 -2.72
C LEU A 136 -22.23 6.52 -1.79
N GLN A 137 -22.20 7.56 -0.97
CA GLN A 137 -23.22 7.88 0.04
C GLN A 137 -23.52 6.72 1.00
N LEU A 138 -22.45 5.94 1.32
CA LEU A 138 -22.56 4.86 2.29
C LEU A 138 -22.77 5.43 3.69
N PRO A 139 -23.52 4.73 4.57
CA PRO A 139 -23.66 5.14 5.95
C PRO A 139 -22.31 5.29 6.61
N GLN A 140 -21.98 6.50 7.05
CA GLN A 140 -20.78 6.73 7.85
C GLN A 140 -21.07 6.27 9.27
N PHE A 141 -20.27 5.33 9.75
CA PHE A 141 -20.26 5.02 11.16
C PHE A 141 -19.44 6.09 11.86
N ASN A 142 -20.05 6.76 12.85
CA ASN A 142 -19.39 7.80 13.61
C ASN A 142 -18.03 7.28 14.12
N HIS A 143 -16.97 7.88 13.65
CA HIS A 143 -15.63 7.70 14.20
C HIS A 143 -15.58 8.27 15.62
N HIS A 144 -16.23 7.60 16.57
CA HIS A 144 -16.00 7.88 17.98
C HIS A 144 -14.64 7.28 18.34
N ARG A 145 -13.61 8.12 18.29
CA ARG A 145 -12.23 7.84 18.69
C ARG A 145 -12.09 7.14 20.05
N ALA A 146 -13.18 7.01 20.80
CA ALA A 146 -13.22 6.36 22.11
C ALA A 146 -13.49 4.85 22.09
N THR A 147 -13.87 4.26 20.92
CA THR A 147 -14.26 2.84 20.83
C THR A 147 -13.44 2.02 19.83
N GLY A 148 -12.36 2.60 19.28
CA GLY A 148 -11.55 1.97 18.22
C GLY A 148 -12.09 2.27 16.83
N THR A 149 -11.18 2.39 15.84
CA THR A 149 -11.52 2.75 14.46
C THR A 149 -11.65 1.53 13.56
N ALA A 150 -10.89 0.46 13.81
CA ALA A 150 -10.85 -0.73 12.97
C ALA A 150 -12.22 -1.40 12.80
N SER A 151 -13.04 -1.47 13.86
CA SER A 151 -14.40 -2.02 13.75
C SER A 151 -15.32 -1.17 12.87
N SER A 152 -15.19 0.16 12.93
CA SER A 152 -15.98 1.08 12.09
C SER A 152 -15.60 0.97 10.63
N ASP A 153 -14.31 0.85 10.35
CA ASP A 153 -13.79 0.72 8.98
C ASP A 153 -14.15 -0.64 8.38
N ALA A 154 -14.14 -1.73 9.17
CA ALA A 154 -14.65 -3.03 8.75
C ALA A 154 -16.14 -3.00 8.40
N GLN A 155 -16.98 -2.27 9.16
CA GLN A 155 -18.40 -2.09 8.86
C GLN A 155 -18.64 -1.26 7.60
N MET A 156 -17.88 -0.19 7.41
CA MET A 156 -17.93 0.64 6.19
C MET A 156 -17.53 -0.18 4.96
N LEU A 157 -16.48 -0.99 5.09
CA LEU A 157 -16.03 -1.92 4.07
C LEU A 157 -17.12 -2.95 3.69
N ALA A 158 -17.81 -3.52 4.68
CA ALA A 158 -18.92 -4.45 4.44
C ALA A 158 -20.03 -3.78 3.61
N LYS A 159 -20.39 -2.54 3.91
CA LYS A 159 -21.39 -1.79 3.12
C LYS A 159 -20.95 -1.52 1.69
N PHE A 160 -19.65 -1.30 1.47
CA PHE A 160 -19.11 -1.21 0.12
C PHE A 160 -19.35 -2.50 -0.68
N PHE A 161 -19.14 -3.68 -0.09
CA PHE A 161 -19.40 -4.95 -0.77
C PHE A 161 -20.88 -5.21 -0.99
N VAL A 162 -21.77 -4.82 -0.05
CA VAL A 162 -23.24 -4.88 -0.26
C VAL A 162 -23.63 -4.06 -1.49
N MET A 163 -23.15 -2.84 -1.60
CA MET A 163 -23.41 -1.97 -2.76
C MET A 163 -22.89 -2.60 -4.07
N LEU A 164 -21.75 -3.29 -4.06
CA LEU A 164 -21.25 -4.00 -5.24
C LEU A 164 -22.18 -5.13 -5.66
N GLU A 165 -22.69 -5.93 -4.73
CA GLU A 165 -23.66 -6.99 -4.99
C GLU A 165 -24.98 -6.43 -5.57
N GLU A 166 -25.51 -5.36 -4.99
CA GLU A 166 -26.71 -4.65 -5.48
C GLU A 166 -26.53 -4.13 -6.91
N ARG A 167 -25.32 -3.75 -7.30
CA ARG A 167 -24.97 -3.34 -8.67
C ARG A 167 -24.67 -4.51 -9.60
N GLY A 168 -24.90 -5.75 -9.17
CA GLY A 168 -24.74 -6.95 -10.00
C GLY A 168 -23.31 -7.48 -10.10
N VAL A 169 -22.40 -7.04 -9.23
CA VAL A 169 -21.02 -7.59 -9.15
C VAL A 169 -21.06 -8.86 -8.31
N THR A 170 -21.28 -10.02 -8.95
CA THR A 170 -21.58 -11.28 -8.27
C THR A 170 -20.40 -12.25 -8.13
N ARG A 171 -19.28 -12.00 -8.81
CA ARG A 171 -18.10 -12.88 -8.78
C ARG A 171 -16.89 -12.15 -8.24
N LEU A 172 -17.01 -11.66 -7.00
CA LEU A 172 -16.02 -10.78 -6.38
C LEU A 172 -14.61 -11.36 -6.41
N GLN A 173 -14.44 -12.64 -6.05
CA GLN A 173 -13.11 -13.26 -6.04
C GLN A 173 -12.49 -13.32 -7.43
N GLN A 174 -13.25 -13.78 -8.43
CA GLN A 174 -12.75 -13.84 -9.81
C GLN A 174 -12.37 -12.46 -10.35
N ILE A 175 -13.20 -11.44 -10.06
CA ILE A 175 -12.94 -10.05 -10.46
C ILE A 175 -11.68 -9.53 -9.75
N ASN A 176 -11.54 -9.79 -8.45
CA ASN A 176 -10.34 -9.40 -7.69
C ASN A 176 -9.07 -10.07 -8.26
N ASP A 177 -9.14 -11.35 -8.59
CA ASP A 177 -8.01 -12.09 -9.16
C ASP A 177 -7.65 -11.58 -10.56
N GLU A 178 -8.64 -11.30 -11.39
CA GLU A 178 -8.43 -10.72 -12.71
C GLU A 178 -7.87 -9.31 -12.63
N MET A 179 -8.42 -8.45 -11.75
CA MET A 179 -7.92 -7.10 -11.51
C MET A 179 -6.51 -7.11 -10.91
N THR A 180 -6.20 -8.07 -10.05
CA THR A 180 -4.86 -8.27 -9.49
C THR A 180 -3.87 -8.73 -10.54
N LYS A 181 -4.29 -9.57 -11.50
CA LYS A 181 -3.48 -9.97 -12.67
C LYS A 181 -3.24 -8.80 -13.63
N LEU A 182 -4.21 -7.92 -13.79
CA LEU A 182 -4.09 -6.68 -14.57
C LEU A 182 -3.22 -5.63 -13.85
N ARG A 183 -3.05 -5.73 -12.52
CA ARG A 183 -1.92 -5.10 -11.84
C ARG A 183 -0.69 -5.95 -12.14
N PRO A 184 0.32 -5.43 -12.84
CA PRO A 184 1.59 -6.16 -12.94
C PRO A 184 2.03 -6.53 -11.52
N LEU A 185 2.23 -7.82 -11.26
CA LEU A 185 2.72 -8.34 -9.99
C LEU A 185 3.94 -7.50 -9.54
N GLY A 186 3.83 -6.86 -8.38
CA GLY A 186 4.91 -6.05 -7.84
C GLY A 186 4.92 -4.58 -8.26
N VAL A 187 3.99 -4.11 -9.06
CA VAL A 187 3.77 -2.66 -9.18
C VAL A 187 2.83 -2.24 -8.05
N LYS A 188 3.37 -2.08 -6.82
CA LYS A 188 2.95 -0.93 -6.04
C LYS A 188 2.99 0.20 -7.05
N ARG A 189 1.84 0.80 -7.42
CA ARG A 189 1.85 2.10 -8.11
C ARG A 189 2.70 2.96 -7.21
N ASN A 190 3.95 3.14 -7.60
CA ASN A 190 4.89 3.94 -6.83
C ASN A 190 4.27 5.32 -6.82
N ARG A 191 3.57 5.67 -5.74
CA ARG A 191 2.89 6.95 -5.56
C ARG A 191 3.88 8.11 -5.62
N PHE A 192 5.16 7.77 -5.56
CA PHE A 192 6.26 8.70 -5.66
C PHE A 192 6.91 8.58 -7.04
N PRO A 193 6.99 9.70 -7.77
CA PRO A 193 7.76 9.74 -9.02
C PRO A 193 9.19 9.30 -8.75
N LYS A 194 9.78 8.62 -9.72
CA LYS A 194 11.18 8.21 -9.67
C LYS A 194 12.04 9.28 -10.30
N HIS A 195 13.22 9.50 -9.76
CA HIS A 195 14.19 10.39 -10.37
C HIS A 195 14.68 9.84 -11.71
N ILE A 196 14.91 10.72 -12.64
CA ILE A 196 15.48 10.44 -13.96
C ILE A 196 16.33 11.61 -14.40
N ILE A 197 17.42 11.33 -15.12
CA ILE A 197 18.25 12.37 -15.71
C ILE A 197 17.97 12.42 -17.21
N LEU A 198 17.75 13.64 -17.72
CA LEU A 198 17.53 13.91 -19.13
C LEU A 198 18.57 14.90 -19.61
N ILE A 199 19.35 14.53 -20.61
CA ILE A 199 20.39 15.37 -21.22
C ILE A 199 20.04 15.57 -22.70
N ALA A 200 19.99 16.80 -23.13
CA ALA A 200 19.77 17.13 -24.53
C ALA A 200 21.06 16.89 -25.33
N LYS A 201 21.05 15.97 -26.27
CA LYS A 201 22.17 15.62 -27.17
C LYS A 201 22.33 16.61 -28.34
N ASN A 202 21.22 17.19 -28.76
CA ASN A 202 21.14 18.08 -29.92
C ASN A 202 19.93 19.02 -29.83
N LYS A 203 19.70 19.85 -30.87
CA LYS A 203 18.58 20.81 -30.90
C LYS A 203 17.18 20.12 -30.83
N VAL A 204 17.04 18.93 -31.41
CA VAL A 204 15.79 18.15 -31.33
C VAL A 204 15.54 17.71 -29.86
N GLY A 205 16.56 17.16 -29.21
CA GLY A 205 16.49 16.80 -27.79
C GLY A 205 16.23 18.00 -26.89
N LEU A 206 16.81 19.16 -27.18
CA LEU A 206 16.54 20.39 -26.42
C LEU A 206 15.05 20.80 -26.53
N LYS A 207 14.50 20.76 -27.75
CA LYS A 207 13.05 21.00 -27.95
C LYS A 207 12.19 20.01 -27.18
N ASN A 208 12.51 18.72 -27.28
CA ASN A 208 11.78 17.65 -26.59
C ASN A 208 11.89 17.80 -25.07
N LEU A 209 13.06 18.18 -24.55
CA LEU A 209 13.25 18.47 -23.12
C LEU A 209 12.33 19.62 -22.64
N TYR A 210 12.23 20.70 -23.38
CA TYR A 210 11.33 21.80 -23.04
C TYR A 210 9.85 21.38 -23.10
N GLN A 211 9.45 20.54 -24.05
CA GLN A 211 8.09 20.01 -24.13
C GLN A 211 7.77 19.12 -22.91
N LEU A 212 8.69 18.23 -22.52
CA LEU A 212 8.54 17.39 -21.35
C LEU A 212 8.45 18.20 -20.04
N ILE A 213 9.31 19.22 -19.88
CA ILE A 213 9.27 20.12 -18.70
C ILE A 213 7.95 20.88 -18.69
N SER A 214 7.50 21.43 -19.81
CA SER A 214 6.22 22.14 -19.90
C SER A 214 5.05 21.20 -19.57
N ALA A 215 5.01 20.00 -20.15
CA ALA A 215 3.97 19.02 -19.88
C ALA A 215 3.97 18.59 -18.39
N SER A 216 5.14 18.39 -17.79
CA SER A 216 5.25 17.98 -16.38
C SER A 216 4.69 19.04 -15.42
N ASN A 217 4.83 20.34 -15.75
CA ASN A 217 4.36 21.44 -14.93
C ASN A 217 2.90 21.83 -15.21
N LEU A 218 2.46 21.76 -16.47
CA LEU A 218 1.14 22.24 -16.87
C LEU A 218 0.07 21.15 -16.89
N LYS A 219 0.46 19.92 -17.27
CA LYS A 219 -0.50 18.80 -17.46
C LYS A 219 -0.40 17.74 -16.38
N TYR A 220 0.81 17.45 -15.90
CA TYR A 220 1.06 16.30 -15.03
C TYR A 220 1.55 16.67 -13.62
N PHE A 221 1.43 17.93 -13.23
CA PHE A 221 1.83 18.38 -11.90
C PHE A 221 0.96 17.77 -10.81
N LYS A 222 1.58 17.01 -9.87
CA LYS A 222 0.94 16.46 -8.68
C LYS A 222 1.86 16.66 -7.47
N ARG A 223 1.79 17.81 -6.81
CA ARG A 223 2.73 18.27 -5.76
C ARG A 223 4.15 18.55 -6.27
N VAL A 224 4.62 17.76 -7.22
CA VAL A 224 5.89 17.92 -7.94
C VAL A 224 5.64 17.70 -9.44
N PRO A 225 6.50 18.25 -10.32
CA PRO A 225 6.43 17.95 -11.75
C PRO A 225 6.67 16.47 -12.00
N ILE A 226 5.81 15.82 -12.81
CA ILE A 226 5.91 14.41 -13.15
C ILE A 226 5.95 14.26 -14.67
N ILE A 227 6.83 13.42 -15.18
CA ILE A 227 6.86 13.03 -16.59
C ILE A 227 6.38 11.59 -16.69
N PRO A 228 5.17 11.31 -17.23
CA PRO A 228 4.76 9.96 -17.53
C PRO A 228 5.74 9.27 -18.47
N LYS A 229 6.02 7.99 -18.25
CA LYS A 229 6.97 7.22 -19.07
C LYS A 229 6.56 7.19 -20.56
N SER A 230 5.25 7.19 -20.84
CA SER A 230 4.71 7.29 -22.20
C SER A 230 5.09 8.62 -22.88
N GLU A 231 4.99 9.74 -22.18
CA GLU A 231 5.39 11.05 -22.71
C GLU A 231 6.92 11.09 -22.95
N LEU A 232 7.69 10.51 -22.02
CA LEU A 232 9.14 10.43 -22.19
C LEU A 232 9.52 9.60 -23.40
N VAL A 233 8.87 8.47 -23.65
CA VAL A 233 9.09 7.64 -24.84
C VAL A 233 8.73 8.38 -26.11
N ALA A 234 7.60 9.10 -26.12
CA ALA A 234 7.15 9.86 -27.28
C ALA A 234 8.10 11.02 -27.67
N HIS A 235 8.86 11.54 -26.68
CA HIS A 235 9.79 12.68 -26.86
C HIS A 235 11.26 12.26 -26.66
N ARG A 236 11.58 10.96 -26.82
CA ARG A 236 12.93 10.44 -26.54
C ARG A 236 14.00 10.90 -27.54
N GLU A 237 13.62 11.24 -28.76
CA GLU A 237 14.56 11.61 -29.81
C GLU A 237 15.45 12.77 -29.40
N GLY A 238 16.78 12.60 -29.57
CA GLY A 238 17.78 13.60 -29.22
C GLY A 238 18.04 13.78 -27.73
N LEU A 239 17.47 12.92 -26.86
CA LEU A 239 17.74 12.86 -25.43
C LEU A 239 18.67 11.68 -25.10
N ILE A 240 19.46 11.86 -24.05
CA ILE A 240 20.19 10.81 -23.33
C ILE A 240 19.49 10.69 -21.97
N ILE A 241 19.13 9.45 -21.59
CA ILE A 241 18.37 9.15 -20.38
C ILE A 241 19.26 8.38 -19.41
N GLY A 242 19.42 8.92 -18.19
CA GLY A 242 20.20 8.30 -17.11
C GLY A 242 19.32 7.74 -15.98
N SER A 243 19.84 6.71 -15.29
CA SER A 243 19.12 6.01 -14.21
C SER A 243 18.93 6.82 -12.95
N ALA A 244 19.63 7.96 -12.82
CA ALA A 244 19.65 8.82 -11.66
C ALA A 244 20.17 8.16 -10.36
N CYS A 245 19.80 8.75 -9.20
CA CYS A 245 20.30 8.41 -7.87
C CYS A 245 19.50 7.29 -7.19
N GLU A 246 19.64 7.17 -5.87
CA GLU A 246 18.91 6.21 -5.01
C GLU A 246 17.39 6.35 -5.08
N ALA A 247 16.87 7.49 -5.53
CA ALA A 247 15.44 7.69 -5.78
C ALA A 247 15.02 7.30 -7.21
N GLY A 248 15.96 6.80 -8.04
CA GLY A 248 15.71 6.28 -9.38
C GLY A 248 14.98 4.93 -9.38
N GLU A 249 14.40 4.57 -10.53
CA GLU A 249 13.65 3.32 -10.67
C GLU A 249 14.55 2.09 -10.49
N LEU A 250 15.76 2.11 -11.10
CA LEU A 250 16.68 0.98 -11.06
C LEU A 250 17.21 0.73 -9.65
N PHE A 251 17.73 1.77 -9.00
CA PHE A 251 18.29 1.63 -7.65
C PHE A 251 17.21 1.13 -6.67
N ARG A 252 15.99 1.66 -6.73
CA ARG A 252 14.88 1.17 -5.89
C ARG A 252 14.51 -0.28 -6.20
N ALA A 253 14.56 -0.71 -7.43
CA ALA A 253 14.31 -2.10 -7.81
C ALA A 253 15.38 -3.05 -7.24
N ILE A 254 16.65 -2.61 -7.17
CA ILE A 254 17.72 -3.38 -6.53
C ILE A 254 17.47 -3.50 -5.02
N VAL A 255 17.21 -2.39 -4.34
CA VAL A 255 16.88 -2.36 -2.90
C VAL A 255 15.64 -3.19 -2.56
N ASP A 256 14.65 -3.21 -3.46
CA ASP A 256 13.43 -4.03 -3.33
C ASP A 256 13.68 -5.51 -3.72
N HIS A 257 14.93 -5.93 -3.94
CA HIS A 257 15.34 -7.29 -4.31
C HIS A 257 14.55 -7.87 -5.49
N LYS A 258 14.31 -7.06 -6.54
CA LYS A 258 13.65 -7.53 -7.77
C LYS A 258 14.53 -8.57 -8.47
N ASP A 259 13.88 -9.53 -9.16
CA ASP A 259 14.59 -10.54 -9.91
C ASP A 259 15.43 -9.95 -11.08
N TRP A 260 16.41 -10.72 -11.54
CA TRP A 260 17.37 -10.29 -12.56
C TRP A 260 16.70 -9.89 -13.89
N ASN A 261 15.61 -10.54 -14.28
CA ASN A 261 14.91 -10.21 -15.53
C ASN A 261 14.25 -8.84 -15.43
N GLU A 262 13.65 -8.54 -14.29
CA GLU A 262 13.03 -7.22 -14.03
C GLU A 262 14.12 -6.12 -13.93
N LEU A 263 15.24 -6.37 -13.26
CA LEU A 263 16.35 -5.43 -13.20
C LEU A 263 16.90 -5.15 -14.60
N LYS A 264 17.12 -6.19 -15.41
CA LYS A 264 17.57 -6.07 -16.80
C LYS A 264 16.58 -5.26 -17.65
N ARG A 265 15.29 -5.53 -17.51
CA ARG A 265 14.21 -4.80 -18.20
C ARG A 265 14.23 -3.30 -17.84
N ILE A 266 14.39 -2.98 -16.57
CA ILE A 266 14.46 -1.58 -16.09
C ILE A 266 15.74 -0.92 -16.61
N ALA A 267 16.91 -1.57 -16.45
CA ALA A 267 18.19 -1.04 -16.87
C ALA A 267 18.24 -0.76 -18.38
N SER A 268 17.65 -1.64 -19.20
CA SER A 268 17.62 -1.47 -20.67
C SER A 268 16.83 -0.25 -21.18
N PHE A 269 16.08 0.41 -20.30
CA PHE A 269 15.37 1.65 -20.63
C PHE A 269 16.33 2.86 -20.72
N TYR A 270 17.43 2.83 -19.97
CA TYR A 270 18.37 3.94 -19.84
C TYR A 270 19.49 3.86 -20.89
N ASP A 271 20.01 5.00 -21.28
CA ASP A 271 21.15 5.11 -22.16
C ASP A 271 22.48 4.96 -21.38
N TYR A 272 22.46 5.30 -20.08
CA TYR A 272 23.57 5.03 -19.13
C TYR A 272 23.04 4.81 -17.72
N LEU A 273 23.84 4.13 -16.92
CA LEU A 273 23.58 3.89 -15.50
C LEU A 273 24.51 4.74 -14.65
N GLU A 274 23.99 5.30 -13.57
CA GLU A 274 24.72 6.16 -12.65
C GLU A 274 25.08 5.38 -11.39
N ILE A 275 26.35 5.41 -11.02
CA ILE A 275 26.87 4.84 -9.79
C ILE A 275 27.14 5.97 -8.80
N GLN A 276 26.50 5.92 -7.63
CA GLN A 276 26.65 6.93 -6.59
C GLN A 276 27.79 6.58 -5.63
N PRO A 277 28.58 7.55 -5.16
CA PRO A 277 29.51 7.32 -4.08
C PRO A 277 28.78 6.82 -2.82
N LEU A 278 29.38 5.86 -2.10
CA LEU A 278 28.79 5.27 -0.87
C LEU A 278 28.37 6.33 0.15
N GLY A 279 29.13 7.41 0.28
CA GLY A 279 28.83 8.51 1.19
C GLY A 279 27.46 9.16 0.96
N ASN A 280 26.99 9.20 -0.29
CA ASN A 280 25.68 9.76 -0.64
C ASN A 280 24.52 8.93 -0.09
N ASN A 281 24.72 7.62 0.04
CA ASN A 281 23.66 6.67 0.41
C ASN A 281 23.79 6.14 1.85
N ARG A 282 24.76 6.64 2.64
CA ARG A 282 24.95 6.23 4.06
C ARG A 282 23.72 6.46 4.95
N PHE A 283 22.82 7.34 4.57
CA PHE A 283 21.57 7.51 5.30
C PHE A 283 20.73 6.23 5.29
N MET A 284 20.87 5.36 4.28
CA MET A 284 20.15 4.10 4.16
C MET A 284 20.57 3.06 5.20
N VAL A 285 21.80 3.13 5.69
CA VAL A 285 22.26 2.36 6.85
C VAL A 285 21.62 2.91 8.13
N ARG A 286 21.54 4.25 8.27
CA ARG A 286 20.97 4.89 9.46
C ARG A 286 19.47 4.69 9.59
N ASP A 287 18.74 4.62 8.48
CA ASP A 287 17.29 4.40 8.48
C ASP A 287 16.89 2.92 8.37
N GLY A 288 17.88 2.01 8.35
CA GLY A 288 17.68 0.56 8.32
C GLY A 288 17.22 0.00 6.98
N THR A 289 17.34 0.77 5.89
CA THR A 289 17.04 0.30 4.52
C THR A 289 18.06 -0.76 4.08
N VAL A 290 19.33 -0.60 4.47
CA VAL A 290 20.43 -1.59 4.31
C VAL A 290 21.08 -1.81 5.68
N ARG A 291 21.72 -2.97 5.88
CA ARG A 291 22.26 -3.39 7.18
C ARG A 291 23.49 -2.57 7.61
N ASP A 292 24.44 -2.42 6.69
CA ASP A 292 25.73 -1.81 6.96
C ASP A 292 26.40 -1.28 5.67
N ASP A 293 27.61 -0.73 5.79
CA ASP A 293 28.39 -0.19 4.66
C ASP A 293 28.82 -1.28 3.67
N GLU A 294 28.93 -2.56 4.05
CA GLU A 294 29.25 -3.66 3.14
C GLU A 294 28.02 -4.00 2.29
N ASP A 295 26.84 -4.13 2.92
CA ASP A 295 25.55 -4.30 2.24
C ASP A 295 25.30 -3.16 1.22
N LEU A 296 25.68 -1.92 1.60
CA LEU A 296 25.52 -0.76 0.71
C LEU A 296 26.41 -0.81 -0.53
N LYS A 297 27.54 -1.54 -0.51
CA LYS A 297 28.41 -1.71 -1.69
C LYS A 297 27.86 -2.67 -2.74
N ASP A 298 26.97 -3.57 -2.32
CA ASP A 298 26.37 -4.57 -3.19
C ASP A 298 25.23 -3.99 -4.06
N PHE A 299 24.82 -2.75 -3.77
CA PHE A 299 23.81 -1.99 -4.53
C PHE A 299 24.46 -0.99 -5.49
#